data_8a294a59d892ba659004df38652168a0
#
_entry.id   8a294a59d892ba659004df38652168a0
#
_cell.length_a   1.000
_cell.length_b   1.000
_cell.length_c   1.000
_cell.angle_alpha   90.00
_cell.angle_beta   90.00
_cell.angle_gamma   90.00
#
_symmetry.space_group_name_H-M   'P 1'
#
loop_
_entity.id
_entity.type
_entity.pdbx_description
1 polymer ?
#
loop_
_entity_poly.entity_id
_entity_poly.type
_entity_poly.pdbx_seq_one_letter_code
_entity_poly.pdbx_strand_id
1 'polypeptide(L)'
;GLFLAFQYPVAIPGVTLANFLRVALNAKAKAINSEDKGISLVNFRRLLRSKMDLLKMDYAFGGRYLNEGFSGGEKKRAEILQMAMLEPQIAILDETDSGLDIDALRIVADGVHALASDKMGVILITHYQRMLDYMKPEFVHIMYGGRIVESGGNDLALKLEAQGYDWIREKYPDTRNNGID
;
A
#
# COMPACT_ATOMS: atom_id res chain seq x y z
N GLY A 1 -6.65 3.13 12.79
CA GLY A 1 -5.42 3.77 12.35
C GLY A 1 -4.51 2.92 11.48
N LEU A 2 -4.74 1.61 11.33
CA LEU A 2 -3.95 0.72 10.48
C LEU A 2 -4.64 0.49 9.13
N PHE A 3 -3.88 0.58 8.04
CA PHE A 3 -4.30 0.25 6.68
C PHE A 3 -3.36 -0.83 6.11
N LEU A 4 -3.93 -1.79 5.39
CA LEU A 4 -3.17 -2.82 4.67
C LEU A 4 -3.58 -2.80 3.20
N ALA A 5 -2.64 -2.52 2.31
CA ALA A 5 -2.77 -2.80 0.89
C ALA A 5 -2.30 -4.23 0.63
N PHE A 6 -3.18 -5.05 0.11
CA PHE A 6 -2.91 -6.48 -0.10
C PHE A 6 -2.09 -6.73 -1.36
N GLN A 7 -1.27 -7.76 -1.35
CA GLN A 7 -0.58 -8.25 -2.54
C GLN A 7 -1.59 -8.54 -3.68
N TYR A 8 -2.70 -9.21 -3.35
CA TYR A 8 -3.78 -9.55 -4.28
C TYR A 8 -5.12 -8.99 -3.81
N PRO A 9 -5.49 -7.77 -4.24
CA PRO A 9 -6.77 -7.16 -3.86
C PRO A 9 -7.96 -7.98 -4.37
N VAL A 10 -8.88 -8.32 -3.46
CA VAL A 10 -10.05 -9.13 -3.76
C VAL A 10 -11.13 -8.28 -4.44
N ALA A 11 -11.81 -8.85 -5.44
CA ALA A 11 -12.98 -8.23 -6.05
C ALA A 11 -14.22 -8.39 -5.17
N ILE A 12 -15.05 -7.33 -5.09
CA ILE A 12 -16.34 -7.36 -4.37
C ILE A 12 -17.44 -7.03 -5.37
N PRO A 13 -18.04 -8.05 -6.02
CA PRO A 13 -19.12 -7.84 -6.97
C PRO A 13 -20.33 -7.15 -6.34
N GLY A 14 -20.97 -6.25 -7.08
CA GLY A 14 -22.15 -5.53 -6.60
C GLY A 14 -21.89 -4.36 -5.66
N VAL A 15 -20.65 -4.17 -5.20
CA VAL A 15 -20.27 -3.04 -4.33
C VAL A 15 -19.39 -2.08 -5.11
N THR A 16 -19.91 -0.88 -5.41
CA THR A 16 -19.09 0.14 -6.11
C THR A 16 -17.98 0.68 -5.22
N LEU A 17 -16.85 1.08 -5.85
CA LEU A 17 -15.71 1.67 -5.15
C LEU A 17 -16.15 2.88 -4.28
N ALA A 18 -17.01 3.75 -4.83
CA ALA A 18 -17.51 4.91 -4.06
C ALA A 18 -18.36 4.49 -2.85
N ASN A 19 -19.24 3.47 -3.00
CA ASN A 19 -20.05 3.00 -1.89
C ASN A 19 -19.18 2.36 -0.80
N PHE A 20 -18.23 1.51 -1.18
CA PHE A 20 -17.28 0.90 -0.26
C PHE A 20 -16.53 1.97 0.55
N LEU A 21 -15.95 2.97 -0.12
CA LEU A 21 -15.20 4.05 0.54
C LEU A 21 -16.06 4.86 1.50
N ARG A 22 -17.31 5.17 1.12
CA ARG A 22 -18.21 5.91 2.00
C ARG A 22 -18.59 5.12 3.23
N VAL A 23 -18.88 3.83 3.08
CA VAL A 23 -19.18 2.94 4.21
C VAL A 23 -17.99 2.82 5.15
N ALA A 24 -16.77 2.65 4.61
CA ALA A 24 -15.55 2.55 5.40
C ALA A 24 -15.25 3.85 6.17
N LEU A 25 -15.41 5.03 5.54
CA LEU A 25 -15.28 6.32 6.21
C LEU A 25 -16.27 6.50 7.36
N ASN A 26 -17.53 6.15 7.13
CA ASN A 26 -18.55 6.25 8.16
C ASN A 26 -18.33 5.26 9.32
N ALA A 27 -17.84 4.06 9.01
CA ALA A 27 -17.48 3.08 10.03
C ALA A 27 -16.31 3.58 10.89
N LYS A 28 -15.27 4.17 10.26
CA LYS A 28 -14.15 4.79 10.96
C LYS A 28 -14.60 5.93 11.86
N ALA A 29 -15.44 6.84 11.36
CA ALA A 29 -15.98 7.96 12.15
C ALA A 29 -16.77 7.48 13.37
N LYS A 30 -17.65 6.49 13.20
CA LYS A 30 -18.42 5.89 14.30
C LYS A 30 -17.57 5.14 15.31
N ALA A 31 -16.47 4.53 14.90
CA ALA A 31 -15.53 3.87 15.82
C ALA A 31 -14.81 4.87 16.74
N ILE A 32 -14.63 6.11 16.28
CA ILE A 32 -14.03 7.20 17.06
C ILE A 32 -15.09 7.89 17.92
N ASN A 33 -16.27 8.13 17.35
CA ASN A 33 -17.40 8.77 18.04
C ASN A 33 -18.71 8.07 17.60
N SER A 34 -19.34 7.33 18.50
CA SER A 34 -20.56 6.56 18.23
C SER A 34 -21.74 7.41 17.74
N GLU A 35 -21.78 8.68 18.11
CA GLU A 35 -22.83 9.64 17.74
C GLU A 35 -22.57 10.31 16.38
N ASP A 36 -21.44 9.99 15.72
CA ASP A 36 -21.11 10.57 14.41
C ASP A 36 -22.14 10.14 13.35
N LYS A 37 -22.72 11.13 12.67
CA LYS A 37 -23.75 10.92 11.63
C LYS A 37 -23.16 10.48 10.29
N GLY A 38 -21.84 10.41 10.20
CA GLY A 38 -21.11 10.09 8.97
C GLY A 38 -21.02 11.28 8.00
N ILE A 39 -20.26 11.08 6.94
CA ILE A 39 -20.02 12.11 5.92
C ILE A 39 -21.27 12.31 5.04
N SER A 40 -21.70 13.56 4.84
CA SER A 40 -22.77 13.89 3.91
C SER A 40 -22.39 13.49 2.47
N LEU A 41 -23.39 13.18 1.62
CA LEU A 41 -23.14 12.78 0.25
C LEU A 41 -22.39 13.84 -0.58
N VAL A 42 -22.70 15.11 -0.34
CA VAL A 42 -22.04 16.23 -1.02
C VAL A 42 -20.56 16.32 -0.62
N ASN A 43 -20.26 16.27 0.67
CA ASN A 43 -18.90 16.31 1.19
C ASN A 43 -18.10 15.07 0.76
N PHE A 44 -18.71 13.89 0.76
CA PHE A 44 -18.10 12.66 0.29
C PHE A 44 -17.70 12.77 -1.19
N ARG A 45 -18.61 13.23 -2.07
CA ARG A 45 -18.32 13.38 -3.50
C ARG A 45 -17.18 14.37 -3.74
N ARG A 46 -17.15 15.47 -3.01
CA ARG A 46 -16.06 16.47 -3.10
C ARG A 46 -14.72 15.88 -2.67
N LEU A 47 -14.70 15.17 -1.54
CA LEU A 47 -13.49 14.50 -1.03
C LEU A 47 -13.00 13.44 -2.00
N LEU A 48 -13.90 12.54 -2.45
CA LEU A 48 -13.56 11.48 -3.40
C LEU A 48 -12.94 12.07 -4.68
N ARG A 49 -13.57 13.10 -5.25
CA ARG A 49 -13.05 13.78 -6.45
C ARG A 49 -11.64 14.32 -6.22
N SER A 50 -11.42 15.07 -5.14
CA SER A 50 -10.10 15.60 -4.79
C SER A 50 -9.02 14.51 -4.66
N LYS A 51 -9.35 13.37 -4.04
CA LYS A 51 -8.38 12.26 -3.90
C LYS A 51 -8.16 11.52 -5.23
N MET A 52 -9.17 11.40 -6.09
CA MET A 52 -9.04 10.82 -7.43
C MET A 52 -8.20 11.72 -8.36
N ASP A 53 -8.34 13.04 -8.28
CA ASP A 53 -7.50 14.01 -9.01
C ASP A 53 -6.03 13.83 -8.63
N LEU A 54 -5.73 13.72 -7.33
CA LEU A 54 -4.37 13.49 -6.81
C LEU A 54 -3.73 12.24 -7.43
N LEU A 55 -4.52 11.18 -7.63
CA LEU A 55 -4.07 9.88 -8.15
C LEU A 55 -4.25 9.75 -9.68
N LYS A 56 -4.61 10.83 -10.36
CA LYS A 56 -4.89 10.86 -11.81
C LYS A 56 -5.86 9.76 -12.23
N MET A 57 -6.90 9.50 -11.41
CA MET A 57 -7.93 8.49 -11.65
C MET A 57 -9.14 9.11 -12.31
N ASP A 58 -9.70 8.41 -13.31
CA ASP A 58 -10.98 8.80 -13.92
C ASP A 58 -12.12 8.62 -12.90
N TYR A 59 -12.99 9.61 -12.80
CA TYR A 59 -14.15 9.60 -11.89
C TYR A 59 -15.13 8.46 -12.15
N ALA A 60 -15.16 7.92 -13.37
CA ALA A 60 -15.96 6.75 -13.70
C ALA A 60 -15.62 5.52 -12.84
N PHE A 61 -14.38 5.44 -12.34
CA PHE A 61 -13.97 4.37 -11.42
C PHE A 61 -14.80 4.30 -10.15
N GLY A 62 -15.27 5.43 -9.65
CA GLY A 62 -16.13 5.46 -8.47
C GLY A 62 -17.41 4.66 -8.61
N GLY A 63 -17.94 4.53 -9.85
CA GLY A 63 -19.15 3.76 -10.18
C GLY A 63 -18.88 2.29 -10.49
N ARG A 64 -17.64 1.86 -10.71
CA ARG A 64 -17.30 0.45 -11.00
C ARG A 64 -17.30 -0.38 -9.72
N TYR A 65 -17.59 -1.66 -9.83
CA TYR A 65 -17.49 -2.57 -8.69
C TYR A 65 -16.05 -2.76 -8.27
N LEU A 66 -15.83 -2.77 -6.94
CA LEU A 66 -14.49 -2.78 -6.36
C LEU A 66 -13.67 -3.97 -6.87
N ASN A 67 -12.57 -3.65 -7.54
CA ASN A 67 -11.60 -4.59 -8.13
C ASN A 67 -12.15 -5.57 -9.18
N GLU A 68 -13.44 -5.50 -9.55
CA GLU A 68 -14.04 -6.36 -10.57
C GLU A 68 -13.67 -5.84 -11.96
N GLY A 69 -12.98 -6.69 -12.75
CA GLY A 69 -12.51 -6.31 -14.07
C GLY A 69 -11.45 -5.20 -14.10
N PHE A 70 -10.84 -4.89 -12.97
CA PHE A 70 -9.72 -3.95 -12.91
C PHE A 70 -8.43 -4.61 -13.39
N SER A 71 -7.62 -3.89 -14.15
CA SER A 71 -6.22 -4.26 -14.41
C SER A 71 -5.39 -4.23 -13.12
N GLY A 72 -4.19 -4.82 -13.11
CA GLY A 72 -3.29 -4.77 -11.95
C GLY A 72 -3.04 -3.34 -11.48
N GLY A 73 -2.69 -2.43 -12.38
CA GLY A 73 -2.45 -1.03 -12.06
C GLY A 73 -3.69 -0.30 -11.55
N GLU A 74 -4.89 -0.62 -12.09
CA GLU A 74 -6.15 -0.05 -11.60
C GLU A 74 -6.48 -0.51 -10.17
N LYS A 75 -6.24 -1.80 -9.85
CA LYS A 75 -6.42 -2.34 -8.49
C LYS A 75 -5.50 -1.63 -7.50
N LYS A 76 -4.22 -1.48 -7.83
CA LYS A 76 -3.26 -0.81 -6.94
C LYS A 76 -3.59 0.68 -6.74
N ARG A 77 -3.97 1.39 -7.80
CA ARG A 77 -4.46 2.79 -7.65
C ARG A 77 -5.72 2.87 -6.80
N ALA A 78 -6.63 1.91 -6.92
CA ALA A 78 -7.81 1.84 -6.06
C ALA A 78 -7.46 1.60 -4.58
N GLU A 79 -6.42 0.81 -4.27
CA GLU A 79 -5.89 0.65 -2.91
C GLU A 79 -5.28 1.95 -2.38
N ILE A 80 -4.45 2.64 -3.19
CA ILE A 80 -3.91 3.94 -2.78
C ILE A 80 -5.03 4.98 -2.58
N LEU A 81 -6.08 4.94 -3.40
CA LEU A 81 -7.27 5.78 -3.17
C LEU A 81 -7.96 5.45 -1.84
N GLN A 82 -8.07 4.18 -1.46
CA GLN A 82 -8.60 3.77 -0.15
C GLN A 82 -7.73 4.34 0.97
N MET A 83 -6.41 4.23 0.87
CA MET A 83 -5.47 4.82 1.82
C MET A 83 -5.64 6.35 1.91
N ALA A 84 -5.75 7.04 0.76
CA ALA A 84 -5.95 8.48 0.67
C ALA A 84 -7.25 8.95 1.32
N MET A 85 -8.32 8.16 1.19
CA MET A 85 -9.63 8.46 1.78
C MET A 85 -9.68 8.18 3.28
N LEU A 86 -9.03 7.09 3.71
CA LEU A 86 -9.08 6.63 5.10
C LEU A 86 -8.06 7.34 6.01
N GLU A 87 -7.01 7.94 5.44
CA GLU A 87 -5.96 8.67 6.16
C GLU A 87 -5.49 7.89 7.42
N PRO A 88 -4.84 6.73 7.25
CA PRO A 88 -4.40 5.91 8.36
C PRO A 88 -3.22 6.54 9.10
N GLN A 89 -2.94 6.10 10.33
CA GLN A 89 -1.71 6.43 11.04
C GLN A 89 -0.54 5.54 10.60
N ILE A 90 -0.84 4.29 10.22
CA ILE A 90 0.16 3.35 9.69
C ILE A 90 -0.43 2.69 8.44
N ALA A 91 0.31 2.74 7.34
CA ALA A 91 0.01 2.03 6.11
C ALA A 91 1.05 0.93 5.88
N ILE A 92 0.58 -0.29 5.67
CA ILE A 92 1.39 -1.43 5.23
C ILE A 92 1.08 -1.68 3.77
N LEU A 93 2.08 -1.62 2.91
CA LEU A 93 1.98 -1.80 1.47
C LEU A 93 2.67 -3.14 1.12
N ASP A 94 1.87 -4.18 0.92
CA ASP A 94 2.37 -5.53 0.68
C ASP A 94 2.48 -5.79 -0.82
N GLU A 95 3.72 -5.82 -1.33
CA GLU A 95 4.05 -6.01 -2.76
C GLU A 95 3.14 -5.22 -3.72
N THR A 96 2.93 -3.94 -3.40
CA THR A 96 2.05 -3.06 -4.18
C THR A 96 2.60 -2.73 -5.57
N ASP A 97 3.81 -3.11 -5.84
CA ASP A 97 4.55 -3.00 -7.10
C ASP A 97 4.44 -4.24 -8.01
N SER A 98 3.95 -5.36 -7.47
CA SER A 98 3.83 -6.61 -8.23
C SER A 98 2.90 -6.48 -9.44
N GLY A 99 3.41 -6.84 -10.63
CA GLY A 99 2.63 -6.83 -11.87
C GLY A 99 2.33 -5.44 -12.43
N LEU A 100 3.00 -4.39 -11.95
CA LEU A 100 2.87 -3.02 -12.47
C LEU A 100 3.90 -2.76 -13.58
N ASP A 101 3.48 -2.02 -14.61
CA ASP A 101 4.41 -1.35 -15.51
C ASP A 101 5.06 -0.13 -14.83
N ILE A 102 6.06 0.46 -15.49
CA ILE A 102 6.83 1.56 -14.93
C ILE A 102 5.97 2.79 -14.63
N ASP A 103 4.98 3.07 -15.49
CA ASP A 103 4.13 4.25 -15.32
C ASP A 103 3.14 4.07 -14.17
N ALA A 104 2.53 2.88 -14.05
CA ALA A 104 1.67 2.54 -12.92
C ALA A 104 2.45 2.55 -11.60
N LEU A 105 3.69 2.03 -11.58
CA LEU A 105 4.57 2.04 -10.42
C LEU A 105 4.87 3.48 -9.94
N ARG A 106 5.19 4.37 -10.89
CA ARG A 106 5.44 5.80 -10.58
C ARG A 106 4.19 6.47 -9.99
N ILE A 107 3.01 6.23 -10.58
CA ILE A 107 1.75 6.80 -10.06
C ILE A 107 1.48 6.32 -8.63
N VAL A 108 1.71 5.04 -8.34
CA VAL A 108 1.57 4.49 -6.98
C VAL A 108 2.53 5.17 -6.02
N ALA A 109 3.82 5.27 -6.38
CA ALA A 109 4.83 5.91 -5.55
C ALA A 109 4.54 7.40 -5.31
N ASP A 110 4.19 8.15 -6.37
CA ASP A 110 3.79 9.56 -6.27
C ASP A 110 2.57 9.73 -5.36
N GLY A 111 1.59 8.82 -5.47
CA GLY A 111 0.41 8.80 -4.62
C GLY A 111 0.75 8.59 -3.15
N VAL A 112 1.62 7.63 -2.84
CA VAL A 112 2.08 7.39 -1.47
C VAL A 112 2.84 8.60 -0.92
N HIS A 113 3.76 9.19 -1.70
CA HIS A 113 4.50 10.39 -1.31
C HIS A 113 3.58 11.59 -1.03
N ALA A 114 2.58 11.80 -1.87
CA ALA A 114 1.62 12.90 -1.68
C ALA A 114 0.75 12.73 -0.42
N LEU A 115 0.63 11.51 0.10
CA LEU A 115 -0.12 11.18 1.31
C LEU A 115 0.77 11.07 2.54
N ALA A 116 2.07 10.78 2.36
CA ALA A 116 3.03 10.68 3.44
C ALA A 116 3.12 12.01 4.21
N SER A 117 3.14 11.92 5.52
CA SER A 117 3.23 13.08 6.42
C SER A 117 3.85 12.63 7.75
N ASP A 118 4.27 13.56 8.57
CA ASP A 118 4.78 13.30 9.92
C ASP A 118 3.78 12.53 10.83
N LYS A 119 2.53 12.39 10.35
CA LYS A 119 1.46 11.69 11.09
C LYS A 119 1.17 10.29 10.55
N MET A 120 1.83 9.88 9.46
CA MET A 120 1.59 8.59 8.82
C MET A 120 2.90 7.83 8.62
N GLY A 121 3.07 6.72 9.33
CA GLY A 121 4.13 5.75 9.06
C GLY A 121 3.77 4.87 7.86
N VAL A 122 4.73 4.63 6.96
CA VAL A 122 4.57 3.72 5.83
C VAL A 122 5.55 2.56 5.96
N ILE A 123 5.04 1.34 5.94
CA ILE A 123 5.83 0.10 5.87
C ILE A 123 5.62 -0.47 4.46
N LEU A 124 6.69 -0.51 3.69
CA LEU A 124 6.69 -1.07 2.35
C LEU A 124 7.35 -2.44 2.35
N ILE A 125 6.63 -3.47 1.91
CA ILE A 125 7.17 -4.80 1.66
C ILE A 125 7.33 -4.95 0.16
N THR A 126 8.55 -5.13 -0.31
CA THR A 126 8.86 -5.30 -1.73
C THR A 126 10.14 -6.11 -1.92
N HIS A 127 10.24 -6.77 -3.05
CA HIS A 127 11.46 -7.39 -3.54
C HIS A 127 11.99 -6.70 -4.83
N TYR A 128 11.37 -5.59 -5.22
CA TYR A 128 11.76 -4.81 -6.40
C TYR A 128 12.52 -3.55 -6.02
N GLN A 129 13.79 -3.48 -6.42
CA GLN A 129 14.63 -2.30 -6.21
C GLN A 129 14.02 -1.03 -6.79
N ARG A 130 13.39 -1.11 -7.95
CA ARG A 130 12.75 0.06 -8.60
C ARG A 130 11.75 0.76 -7.71
N MET A 131 11.00 0.00 -6.88
CA MET A 131 10.07 0.60 -5.91
C MET A 131 10.83 1.39 -4.85
N LEU A 132 11.97 0.89 -4.38
CA LEU A 132 12.82 1.58 -3.40
C LEU A 132 13.43 2.87 -4.00
N ASP A 133 13.79 2.86 -5.29
CA ASP A 133 14.33 4.04 -5.99
C ASP A 133 13.29 5.17 -6.07
N TYR A 134 12.01 4.83 -6.26
CA TYR A 134 10.93 5.81 -6.25
C TYR A 134 10.56 6.22 -4.83
N MET A 135 10.45 5.28 -3.89
CA MET A 135 9.97 5.54 -2.53
C MET A 135 11.02 6.16 -1.61
N LYS A 136 12.33 5.88 -1.86
CA LYS A 136 13.48 6.38 -1.06
C LYS A 136 13.24 6.24 0.44
N PRO A 137 13.03 5.02 0.95
CA PRO A 137 12.72 4.80 2.35
C PRO A 137 13.87 5.29 3.26
N GLU A 138 13.53 5.81 4.43
CA GLU A 138 14.51 6.23 5.43
C GLU A 138 15.23 5.03 6.06
N PHE A 139 14.49 3.94 6.26
CA PHE A 139 15.01 2.70 6.84
C PHE A 139 14.73 1.52 5.92
N VAL A 140 15.72 0.63 5.80
CA VAL A 140 15.63 -0.63 5.07
C VAL A 140 15.93 -1.78 6.03
N HIS A 141 15.06 -2.78 6.05
CA HIS A 141 15.21 -3.98 6.86
C HIS A 141 15.19 -5.22 5.97
N ILE A 142 16.18 -6.09 6.11
CA ILE A 142 16.21 -7.36 5.41
C ILE A 142 15.59 -8.43 6.33
N MET A 143 14.54 -9.06 5.85
CA MET A 143 13.90 -10.18 6.53
C MET A 143 14.36 -11.50 5.91
N TYR A 144 14.88 -12.40 6.73
CA TYR A 144 15.26 -13.75 6.32
C TYR A 144 14.88 -14.76 7.39
N GLY A 145 14.34 -15.90 6.95
CA GLY A 145 13.89 -16.92 7.88
C GLY A 145 12.85 -16.43 8.92
N GLY A 146 12.01 -15.42 8.58
CA GLY A 146 11.00 -14.84 9.47
C GLY A 146 11.57 -13.92 10.56
N ARG A 147 12.82 -13.43 10.39
CA ARG A 147 13.47 -12.49 11.31
C ARG A 147 14.08 -11.34 10.53
N ILE A 148 14.09 -10.14 11.12
CA ILE A 148 14.89 -9.04 10.62
C ILE A 148 16.35 -9.35 10.99
N VAL A 149 17.19 -9.53 9.97
CA VAL A 149 18.59 -9.93 10.13
C VAL A 149 19.56 -8.76 9.90
N GLU A 150 19.18 -7.78 9.08
CA GLU A 150 19.95 -6.57 8.83
C GLU A 150 19.03 -5.36 8.83
N SER A 151 19.55 -4.21 9.24
CA SER A 151 18.86 -2.92 9.20
C SER A 151 19.85 -1.84 8.81
N GLY A 152 19.44 -0.93 7.93
CA GLY A 152 20.28 0.15 7.43
C GLY A 152 19.50 1.18 6.64
N GLY A 153 20.18 2.02 5.90
CA GLY A 153 19.61 2.97 4.97
C GLY A 153 19.51 2.42 3.53
N ASN A 154 19.42 3.32 2.57
CA ASN A 154 19.31 2.96 1.15
C ASN A 154 20.54 2.19 0.61
N ASP A 155 21.71 2.37 1.22
CA ASP A 155 22.93 1.63 0.92
C ASP A 155 22.76 0.12 1.11
N LEU A 156 21.95 -0.30 2.08
CA LEU A 156 21.63 -1.70 2.31
C LEU A 156 20.80 -2.28 1.16
N ALA A 157 19.85 -1.51 0.62
CA ALA A 157 19.06 -1.90 -0.54
C ALA A 157 19.94 -2.06 -1.80
N LEU A 158 20.83 -1.10 -2.07
CA LEU A 158 21.78 -1.15 -3.17
C LEU A 158 22.73 -2.35 -3.06
N LYS A 159 23.19 -2.66 -1.85
CA LYS A 159 24.03 -3.85 -1.60
C LYS A 159 23.28 -5.13 -1.92
N LEU A 160 22.01 -5.22 -1.51
CA LEU A 160 21.18 -6.39 -1.77
C LEU A 160 20.93 -6.59 -3.28
N GLU A 161 20.70 -5.51 -4.01
CA GLU A 161 20.56 -5.54 -5.47
C GLU A 161 21.85 -6.04 -6.16
N ALA A 162 22.99 -5.50 -5.75
CA ALA A 162 24.27 -5.83 -6.37
C ALA A 162 24.75 -7.25 -6.06
N GLN A 163 24.50 -7.78 -4.87
CA GLN A 163 25.05 -9.03 -4.37
C GLN A 163 24.01 -10.15 -4.18
N GLY A 164 22.73 -9.85 -4.35
CA GLY A 164 21.65 -10.81 -4.07
C GLY A 164 21.55 -11.17 -2.60
N TYR A 165 20.89 -12.31 -2.31
CA TYR A 165 20.68 -12.82 -0.94
C TYR A 165 21.74 -13.81 -0.45
N ASP A 166 22.74 -14.17 -1.27
CA ASP A 166 23.71 -15.23 -0.94
C ASP A 166 24.53 -14.88 0.29
N TRP A 167 25.04 -13.64 0.37
CA TRP A 167 25.76 -13.16 1.55
C TRP A 167 24.93 -13.14 2.83
N ILE A 168 23.60 -12.98 2.72
CA ILE A 168 22.67 -13.09 3.85
C ILE A 168 22.58 -14.54 4.30
N ARG A 169 22.45 -15.49 3.36
CA ARG A 169 22.37 -16.93 3.66
C ARG A 169 23.65 -17.42 4.32
N GLU A 170 24.81 -16.96 3.86
CA GLU A 170 26.11 -17.30 4.44
C GLU A 170 26.28 -16.74 5.87
N LYS A 171 25.87 -15.47 6.06
CA LYS A 171 26.00 -14.78 7.37
C LYS A 171 24.98 -15.25 8.40
N TYR A 172 23.77 -15.62 7.95
CA TYR A 172 22.65 -16.03 8.81
C TYR A 172 22.09 -17.39 8.35
N PRO A 173 22.82 -18.49 8.56
CA PRO A 173 22.34 -19.81 8.17
C PRO A 173 21.02 -20.15 8.87
N ASP A 174 20.03 -20.61 8.12
CA ASP A 174 18.72 -20.98 8.67
C ASP A 174 18.85 -22.28 9.46
N THR A 175 18.90 -22.17 10.77
CA THR A 175 19.04 -23.30 11.70
C THR A 175 17.75 -24.11 11.84
N ARG A 176 16.65 -23.70 11.21
CA ARG A 176 15.34 -24.38 11.32
C ARG A 176 15.21 -25.60 10.40
N ASN A 177 16.03 -25.71 9.37
CA ASN A 177 16.04 -26.87 8.46
C ASN A 177 16.87 -28.06 8.95
N ASN A 178 17.50 -27.98 10.13
CA ASN A 178 18.34 -29.05 10.68
C ASN A 178 17.60 -29.96 11.65
N GLY A 179 16.28 -30.01 11.64
CA GLY A 179 15.50 -30.73 12.64
C GLY A 179 14.16 -31.28 12.16
N ILE A 180 14.06 -31.78 10.93
CA ILE A 180 12.96 -32.66 10.49
C ILE A 180 13.61 -33.76 9.63
N ASP A 181 14.05 -34.82 10.26
CA ASP A 181 14.09 -36.18 9.74
C ASP A 181 12.87 -36.91 10.29
#